data_4d50c6108496696b1d09ad908e893fe4
#
_entry.id   4d50c6108496696b1d09ad908e893fe4
#
_cell.length_a   1.000
_cell.length_b   1.000
_cell.length_c   1.000
_cell.angle_alpha   90.00
_cell.angle_beta   90.00
_cell.angle_gamma   90.00
#
_symmetry.space_group_name_H-M   'P 1'
#
loop_
_entity.id
_entity.type
_entity.pdbx_description
1 polymer ?
#
loop_
_entity_poly.entity_id
_entity_poly.type
_entity_poly.pdbx_seq_one_letter_code
_entity_poly.pdbx_strand_id
1 'polypeptide(L)'
;MPAQEPFPGAAFFHIGRRSPIITAMGKRLVAEGCGKYTTGPGPEWTDIDRQSYAAWQRKIHPSGGDADGIPDRESWDRLRVPATSGAGEHVSSPVPGHTVTTAYHKRGPHWSLGYHTGADYAAPEGTSCVAVRSGSVRVGQDRSFGNYLVLRSDGFDYWYCHLSHRDVTRGSVRAGQRVAEVGSTGNATGPHLHFEKRPAGGRFGSDVTPSW
;
A
#
# COMPACT_ATOMS: atom_id res chain seq x y z
N MET A 1 -17.28 -4.73 -14.51
CA MET A 1 -17.50 -5.19 -13.12
C MET A 1 -16.62 -4.34 -12.22
N PRO A 2 -17.04 -3.95 -11.00
CA PRO A 2 -16.14 -3.26 -10.09
C PRO A 2 -14.92 -4.11 -9.82
N ALA A 3 -13.76 -3.45 -9.63
CA ALA A 3 -12.52 -4.15 -9.31
C ALA A 3 -12.69 -4.93 -8.00
N GLN A 4 -12.08 -6.10 -7.93
CA GLN A 4 -12.08 -6.94 -6.73
C GLN A 4 -10.87 -6.60 -5.86
N GLU A 5 -11.08 -6.58 -4.55
CA GLU A 5 -10.00 -6.43 -3.57
C GLU A 5 -9.06 -7.64 -3.65
N PRO A 6 -7.74 -7.45 -3.91
CA PRO A 6 -6.79 -8.56 -3.90
C PRO A 6 -6.73 -9.21 -2.51
N PHE A 7 -6.46 -10.53 -2.44
CA PHE A 7 -6.31 -11.22 -1.16
C PHE A 7 -5.12 -10.67 -0.36
N PRO A 8 -5.33 -10.13 0.86
CA PRO A 8 -4.26 -9.50 1.64
C PRO A 8 -3.30 -10.46 2.33
N GLY A 9 -3.58 -11.76 2.24
CA GLY A 9 -2.90 -12.81 3.01
C GLY A 9 -3.62 -13.12 4.34
N ALA A 10 -3.56 -14.39 4.77
CA ALA A 10 -4.24 -14.85 5.99
C ALA A 10 -3.78 -14.10 7.25
N ALA A 11 -2.49 -13.77 7.36
CA ALA A 11 -1.92 -13.04 8.50
C ALA A 11 -2.48 -11.60 8.66
N PHE A 12 -3.13 -11.05 7.63
CA PHE A 12 -3.81 -9.76 7.73
C PHE A 12 -5.00 -9.80 8.71
N PHE A 13 -5.66 -10.96 8.85
CA PHE A 13 -6.90 -11.11 9.60
C PHE A 13 -6.61 -11.60 11.03
N HIS A 14 -6.31 -10.68 11.93
CA HIS A 14 -6.09 -10.93 13.36
C HIS A 14 -6.93 -9.98 14.21
N ILE A 15 -7.30 -10.42 15.40
CA ILE A 15 -8.12 -9.63 16.34
C ILE A 15 -7.52 -8.25 16.56
N GLY A 16 -8.36 -7.22 16.48
CA GLY A 16 -7.98 -5.82 16.61
C GLY A 16 -7.42 -5.17 15.34
N ARG A 17 -7.21 -5.93 14.26
CA ARG A 17 -6.83 -5.32 12.96
C ARG A 17 -7.96 -4.40 12.47
N ARG A 18 -7.61 -3.17 12.13
CA ARG A 18 -8.57 -2.20 11.56
C ARG A 18 -8.22 -1.90 10.10
N SER A 19 -9.23 -2.02 9.22
CA SER A 19 -9.07 -1.71 7.79
C SER A 19 -10.45 -1.56 7.11
N PRO A 20 -10.58 -0.68 6.09
CA PRO A 20 -11.76 -0.64 5.23
C PRO A 20 -12.05 -1.96 4.50
N ILE A 21 -11.00 -2.77 4.26
CA ILE A 21 -11.11 -4.11 3.67
C ILE A 21 -12.03 -5.01 4.52
N ILE A 22 -11.91 -4.94 5.84
CA ILE A 22 -12.72 -5.72 6.78
C ILE A 22 -14.19 -5.31 6.66
N THR A 23 -14.48 -4.00 6.61
CA THR A 23 -15.84 -3.51 6.38
C THR A 23 -16.41 -3.98 5.05
N ALA A 24 -15.62 -3.90 3.97
CA ALA A 24 -16.06 -4.33 2.62
C ALA A 24 -16.32 -5.83 2.57
N MET A 25 -15.42 -6.62 3.17
CA MET A 25 -15.58 -8.08 3.33
C MET A 25 -16.85 -8.40 4.12
N GLY A 26 -17.06 -7.77 5.26
CA GLY A 26 -18.25 -7.99 6.09
C GLY A 26 -19.54 -7.66 5.36
N LYS A 27 -19.60 -6.58 4.59
CA LYS A 27 -20.74 -6.24 3.72
C LYS A 27 -21.01 -7.33 2.67
N ARG A 28 -19.94 -7.91 2.10
CA ARG A 28 -20.10 -9.03 1.17
C ARG A 28 -20.62 -10.28 1.86
N LEU A 29 -20.12 -10.59 3.06
CA LEU A 29 -20.62 -11.73 3.86
C LEU A 29 -22.11 -11.57 4.20
N VAL A 30 -22.56 -10.34 4.52
CA VAL A 30 -23.99 -10.05 4.72
C VAL A 30 -24.77 -10.29 3.42
N ALA A 31 -24.29 -9.79 2.29
CA ALA A 31 -24.94 -9.98 0.97
C ALA A 31 -25.02 -11.46 0.56
N GLU A 32 -24.06 -12.28 0.99
CA GLU A 32 -24.05 -13.73 0.79
C GLU A 32 -24.90 -14.51 1.83
N GLY A 33 -25.55 -13.83 2.76
CA GLY A 33 -26.35 -14.45 3.81
C GLY A 33 -25.52 -15.13 4.93
N CYS A 34 -24.23 -14.80 5.02
CA CYS A 34 -23.29 -15.39 5.99
C CYS A 34 -22.96 -14.47 7.15
N GLY A 35 -23.38 -13.19 7.12
CA GLY A 35 -23.12 -12.22 8.18
C GLY A 35 -23.79 -12.56 9.51
N LYS A 36 -23.02 -12.51 10.59
CA LYS A 36 -23.49 -12.74 11.98
C LYS A 36 -23.60 -11.44 12.78
N TYR A 37 -23.50 -10.30 12.11
CA TYR A 37 -23.51 -8.97 12.71
C TYR A 37 -24.90 -8.57 13.23
N THR A 38 -24.94 -7.95 14.40
CA THR A 38 -26.17 -7.38 14.98
C THR A 38 -26.37 -5.91 14.59
N THR A 39 -25.26 -5.16 14.45
CA THR A 39 -25.26 -3.72 14.09
C THR A 39 -24.60 -3.42 12.76
N GLY A 40 -24.25 -4.48 11.99
CA GLY A 40 -23.50 -4.39 10.74
C GLY A 40 -21.98 -4.50 10.90
N PRO A 41 -21.27 -4.76 9.79
CA PRO A 41 -19.82 -4.94 9.81
C PRO A 41 -19.08 -3.61 10.02
N GLY A 42 -18.13 -3.61 10.94
CA GLY A 42 -17.22 -2.50 11.23
C GLY A 42 -15.87 -2.63 10.51
N PRO A 43 -14.95 -1.69 10.76
CA PRO A 43 -13.61 -1.73 10.19
C PRO A 43 -12.63 -2.62 10.97
N GLU A 44 -13.00 -3.12 12.14
CA GLU A 44 -12.14 -3.91 13.00
C GLU A 44 -12.44 -5.39 12.87
N TRP A 45 -11.39 -6.22 12.74
CA TRP A 45 -11.50 -7.67 12.73
C TRP A 45 -11.80 -8.20 14.13
N THR A 46 -12.92 -8.86 14.26
CA THR A 46 -13.45 -9.41 15.52
C THR A 46 -13.84 -10.89 15.37
N ASP A 47 -14.20 -11.53 16.47
CA ASP A 47 -14.74 -12.90 16.44
C ASP A 47 -16.04 -13.00 15.61
N ILE A 48 -16.83 -11.94 15.50
CA ILE A 48 -18.02 -11.92 14.66
C ILE A 48 -17.66 -11.99 13.17
N ASP A 49 -16.59 -11.30 12.74
CA ASP A 49 -16.07 -11.42 11.38
C ASP A 49 -15.58 -12.84 11.09
N ARG A 50 -14.83 -13.41 12.02
CA ARG A 50 -14.35 -14.80 11.93
C ARG A 50 -15.51 -15.81 11.82
N GLN A 51 -16.54 -15.69 12.66
CA GLN A 51 -17.74 -16.53 12.59
C GLN A 51 -18.51 -16.36 11.27
N SER A 52 -18.62 -15.13 10.79
CA SER A 52 -19.26 -14.80 9.52
C SER A 52 -18.49 -15.41 8.36
N TYR A 53 -17.15 -15.33 8.40
CA TYR A 53 -16.31 -15.91 7.37
C TYR A 53 -16.32 -17.44 7.38
N ALA A 54 -16.34 -18.08 8.56
CA ALA A 54 -16.52 -19.52 8.69
C ALA A 54 -17.87 -19.99 8.10
N ALA A 55 -18.94 -19.21 8.25
CA ALA A 55 -20.21 -19.51 7.61
C ALA A 55 -20.11 -19.45 6.06
N TRP A 56 -19.35 -18.51 5.52
CA TRP A 56 -19.05 -18.42 4.09
C TRP A 56 -18.24 -19.62 3.59
N GLN A 57 -17.18 -20.01 4.29
CA GLN A 57 -16.35 -21.20 3.96
C GLN A 57 -17.22 -22.45 3.91
N ARG A 58 -18.10 -22.68 4.89
CA ARG A 58 -19.05 -23.81 4.87
C ARG A 58 -20.02 -23.74 3.69
N LYS A 59 -20.50 -22.55 3.34
CA LYS A 59 -21.42 -22.35 2.21
C LYS A 59 -20.77 -22.75 0.88
N ILE A 60 -19.50 -22.45 0.67
CA ILE A 60 -18.78 -22.74 -0.57
C ILE A 60 -18.17 -24.15 -0.63
N HIS A 61 -18.02 -24.82 0.52
CA HIS A 61 -17.51 -26.18 0.69
C HIS A 61 -18.47 -27.05 1.51
N PRO A 62 -19.67 -27.38 0.97
CA PRO A 62 -20.70 -28.12 1.73
C PRO A 62 -20.29 -29.56 2.06
N SER A 63 -19.34 -30.14 1.32
CA SER A 63 -18.86 -31.54 1.52
C SER A 63 -17.75 -31.64 2.58
N GLY A 64 -17.41 -30.55 3.27
CA GLY A 64 -16.32 -30.47 4.23
C GLY A 64 -15.12 -29.74 3.66
N GLY A 65 -14.48 -28.97 4.48
CA GLY A 65 -13.30 -28.13 4.18
C GLY A 65 -12.92 -27.38 5.45
N ASP A 66 -11.78 -26.75 5.43
CA ASP A 66 -11.36 -25.91 6.55
C ASP A 66 -12.26 -24.67 6.63
N ALA A 67 -13.07 -24.59 7.70
CA ALA A 67 -13.99 -23.51 7.98
C ALA A 67 -13.60 -22.82 9.30
N ASP A 68 -12.32 -22.52 9.44
CA ASP A 68 -11.71 -21.91 10.63
C ASP A 68 -12.08 -20.42 10.78
N GLY A 69 -12.66 -19.83 9.74
CA GLY A 69 -13.07 -18.44 9.69
C GLY A 69 -11.93 -17.50 9.35
N ILE A 70 -10.73 -17.98 9.04
CA ILE A 70 -9.63 -17.18 8.54
C ILE A 70 -9.68 -17.20 7.00
N PRO A 71 -9.71 -16.04 6.34
CA PRO A 71 -9.70 -15.96 4.89
C PRO A 71 -8.46 -16.64 4.27
N ASP A 72 -8.70 -17.49 3.29
CA ASP A 72 -7.72 -18.05 2.37
C ASP A 72 -7.93 -17.49 0.96
N ARG A 73 -6.98 -17.71 0.04
CA ARG A 73 -7.05 -17.16 -1.30
C ARG A 73 -8.29 -17.63 -2.07
N GLU A 74 -8.61 -18.93 -2.02
CA GLU A 74 -9.73 -19.47 -2.79
C GLU A 74 -11.06 -18.90 -2.32
N SER A 75 -11.34 -18.97 -1.01
CA SER A 75 -12.58 -18.46 -0.42
C SER A 75 -12.70 -16.94 -0.59
N TRP A 76 -11.57 -16.20 -0.55
CA TRP A 76 -11.52 -14.75 -0.80
C TRP A 76 -11.88 -14.40 -2.25
N ASP A 77 -11.25 -15.07 -3.22
CA ASP A 77 -11.50 -14.82 -4.65
C ASP A 77 -12.95 -15.13 -5.03
N ARG A 78 -13.55 -16.14 -4.40
CA ARG A 78 -14.98 -16.48 -4.56
C ARG A 78 -15.93 -15.49 -3.88
N LEU A 79 -15.52 -14.89 -2.76
CA LEU A 79 -16.34 -13.88 -2.06
C LEU A 79 -16.48 -12.58 -2.86
N ARG A 80 -15.51 -12.27 -3.75
CA ARG A 80 -15.50 -11.08 -4.60
C ARG A 80 -15.68 -9.79 -3.81
N VAL A 81 -14.86 -9.62 -2.78
CA VAL A 81 -14.85 -8.38 -1.98
C VAL A 81 -14.58 -7.21 -2.92
N PRO A 82 -15.43 -6.17 -2.96
CA PRO A 82 -15.19 -5.00 -3.79
C PRO A 82 -13.86 -4.35 -3.40
N ALA A 83 -13.09 -3.89 -4.40
CA ALA A 83 -11.92 -3.10 -4.12
C ALA A 83 -12.31 -1.90 -3.26
N THR A 84 -11.70 -1.81 -2.10
CA THR A 84 -11.78 -0.62 -1.30
C THR A 84 -10.84 0.38 -1.95
N SER A 85 -11.39 1.29 -2.76
CA SER A 85 -10.62 2.47 -3.16
C SER A 85 -10.00 3.03 -1.87
N GLY A 86 -8.69 3.20 -1.85
CA GLY A 86 -7.90 3.50 -0.65
C GLY A 86 -8.21 4.81 0.08
N ALA A 87 -9.48 5.11 0.25
CA ALA A 87 -10.00 6.18 1.09
C ALA A 87 -10.03 5.67 2.54
N GLY A 88 -8.90 5.77 3.27
CA GLY A 88 -8.92 5.54 4.70
C GLY A 88 -7.66 5.02 5.37
N GLU A 89 -6.71 4.39 4.71
CA GLU A 89 -5.40 4.16 5.33
C GLU A 89 -4.52 5.39 5.11
N HIS A 90 -4.57 6.31 6.06
CA HIS A 90 -3.66 7.45 6.09
C HIS A 90 -2.27 6.94 6.48
N VAL A 91 -1.39 6.91 5.50
CA VAL A 91 0.04 6.66 5.72
C VAL A 91 0.70 7.99 6.05
N SER A 92 1.16 8.16 7.27
CA SER A 92 1.75 9.41 7.75
C SER A 92 3.14 9.70 7.14
N SER A 93 3.82 8.67 6.64
CA SER A 93 5.15 8.79 6.04
C SER A 93 5.41 7.62 5.08
N PRO A 94 6.10 7.84 3.94
CA PRO A 94 6.57 6.75 3.08
C PRO A 94 7.63 5.88 3.78
N VAL A 95 8.25 6.39 4.85
CA VAL A 95 9.18 5.67 5.73
C VAL A 95 8.64 5.76 7.14
N PRO A 96 7.85 4.78 7.63
CA PRO A 96 7.22 4.82 8.94
C PRO A 96 8.20 5.11 10.07
N GLY A 97 7.84 6.03 10.96
CA GLY A 97 8.69 6.47 12.07
C GLY A 97 9.75 7.51 11.73
N HIS A 98 9.88 7.89 10.44
CA HIS A 98 10.82 8.92 9.99
C HIS A 98 10.09 10.15 9.45
N THR A 99 10.71 11.32 9.61
CA THR A 99 10.20 12.61 9.15
C THR A 99 11.09 13.18 8.05
N VAL A 100 10.57 14.21 7.36
CA VAL A 100 11.32 14.91 6.31
C VAL A 100 12.57 15.56 6.89
N THR A 101 13.73 15.26 6.34
CA THR A 101 15.04 15.82 6.70
C THR A 101 15.51 16.89 5.69
N THR A 102 15.12 16.75 4.41
CA THR A 102 15.33 17.77 3.39
C THR A 102 14.00 18.05 2.68
N ALA A 103 13.55 19.30 2.81
CA ALA A 103 12.26 19.70 2.29
C ALA A 103 12.23 19.82 0.75
N TYR A 104 11.06 19.55 0.18
CA TYR A 104 10.73 19.88 -1.19
C TYR A 104 10.95 21.38 -1.49
N HIS A 105 11.44 21.70 -2.69
CA HIS A 105 11.78 23.05 -3.16
C HIS A 105 12.89 23.79 -2.35
N LYS A 106 13.61 23.08 -1.46
CA LYS A 106 14.83 23.64 -0.87
C LYS A 106 15.81 24.02 -2.00
N ARG A 107 16.26 25.28 -2.05
CA ARG A 107 17.20 25.76 -3.07
C ARG A 107 18.63 25.40 -2.72
N GLY A 108 19.46 25.15 -3.75
CA GLY A 108 20.88 24.90 -3.59
C GLY A 108 21.57 24.43 -4.86
N PRO A 109 22.91 24.56 -4.94
CA PRO A 109 23.70 24.23 -6.12
C PRO A 109 23.84 22.72 -6.37
N HIS A 110 23.45 21.88 -5.43
CA HIS A 110 23.58 20.43 -5.53
C HIS A 110 22.49 19.79 -6.43
N TRP A 111 21.40 20.52 -6.70
CA TRP A 111 20.30 20.05 -7.53
C TRP A 111 20.37 20.65 -8.94
N SER A 112 20.24 19.79 -9.96
CA SER A 112 20.36 20.20 -11.36
C SER A 112 19.36 21.28 -11.81
N LEU A 113 18.19 21.36 -11.15
CA LEU A 113 17.18 22.39 -11.37
C LEU A 113 17.34 23.60 -10.42
N GLY A 114 18.39 23.63 -9.60
CA GLY A 114 18.61 24.67 -8.58
C GLY A 114 17.70 24.53 -7.35
N TYR A 115 16.89 23.47 -7.29
CA TYR A 115 16.02 23.15 -6.16
C TYR A 115 15.80 21.64 -6.03
N HIS A 116 15.39 21.22 -4.84
CA HIS A 116 15.09 19.83 -4.47
C HIS A 116 13.72 19.41 -5.01
N THR A 117 13.66 18.42 -5.89
CA THR A 117 12.44 17.98 -6.60
C THR A 117 11.51 17.09 -5.76
N GLY A 118 11.94 16.69 -4.58
CA GLY A 118 11.19 15.84 -3.67
C GLY A 118 11.36 16.20 -2.21
N ALA A 119 11.06 15.27 -1.34
CA ALA A 119 11.33 15.32 0.09
C ALA A 119 12.21 14.14 0.47
N ASP A 120 13.27 14.38 1.26
CA ASP A 120 14.15 13.31 1.74
C ASP A 120 13.78 12.88 3.15
N TYR A 121 13.86 11.58 3.36
CA TYR A 121 13.67 10.91 4.65
C TYR A 121 14.94 10.13 4.97
N ALA A 122 15.83 10.71 5.80
CA ALA A 122 17.02 10.02 6.26
C ALA A 122 16.63 8.84 7.16
N ALA A 123 17.12 7.67 6.84
CA ALA A 123 16.91 6.44 7.58
C ALA A 123 18.03 5.43 7.27
N PRO A 124 18.35 4.50 8.17
CA PRO A 124 19.33 3.46 7.90
C PRO A 124 18.96 2.65 6.64
N GLU A 125 19.98 2.20 5.92
CA GLU A 125 19.80 1.28 4.79
C GLU A 125 19.04 0.02 5.25
N GLY A 126 18.11 -0.47 4.42
CA GLY A 126 17.22 -1.59 4.76
C GLY A 126 15.95 -1.18 5.52
N THR A 127 15.81 0.10 5.91
CA THR A 127 14.56 0.59 6.52
C THR A 127 13.39 0.44 5.53
N SER A 128 12.26 -0.08 6.01
CA SER A 128 11.09 -0.34 5.17
C SER A 128 10.45 0.93 4.62
N CYS A 129 10.21 0.96 3.31
CA CYS A 129 9.36 1.93 2.64
C CYS A 129 7.97 1.34 2.39
N VAL A 130 6.92 2.12 2.61
CA VAL A 130 5.54 1.70 2.40
C VAL A 130 4.84 2.53 1.33
N ALA A 131 3.90 1.92 0.63
CA ALA A 131 3.08 2.60 -0.36
C ALA A 131 2.22 3.68 0.32
N VAL A 132 2.34 4.93 -0.09
CA VAL A 132 1.58 6.06 0.48
C VAL A 132 0.10 6.02 0.08
N ARG A 133 -0.23 5.29 -0.99
CA ARG A 133 -1.58 5.07 -1.52
C ARG A 133 -1.70 3.68 -2.11
N SER A 134 -2.93 3.21 -2.27
CA SER A 134 -3.21 2.04 -3.13
C SER A 134 -3.05 2.43 -4.59
N GLY A 135 -2.44 1.57 -5.39
CA GLY A 135 -2.19 1.87 -6.80
C GLY A 135 -1.40 0.78 -7.51
N SER A 136 -0.87 1.10 -8.69
CA SER A 136 -0.04 0.19 -9.48
C SER A 136 1.43 0.59 -9.43
N VAL A 137 2.31 -0.41 -9.39
CA VAL A 137 3.75 -0.23 -9.25
C VAL A 137 4.48 -0.60 -10.54
N ARG A 138 5.47 0.20 -10.88
CA ARG A 138 6.56 -0.11 -11.82
C ARG A 138 7.91 0.26 -11.20
N VAL A 139 8.97 -0.35 -11.66
CA VAL A 139 10.34 -0.08 -11.17
C VAL A 139 11.28 0.26 -12.31
N GLY A 140 12.38 0.88 -11.99
CA GLY A 140 13.46 1.17 -12.91
C GLY A 140 14.75 1.49 -12.17
N GLN A 141 15.77 1.91 -12.95
CA GLN A 141 17.06 2.30 -12.44
C GLN A 141 17.68 3.34 -13.37
N ASP A 142 18.30 4.37 -12.80
CA ASP A 142 19.14 5.31 -13.53
C ASP A 142 20.31 5.83 -12.66
N ARG A 143 21.16 6.67 -13.26
CA ARG A 143 22.34 7.20 -12.55
C ARG A 143 21.99 8.21 -11.46
N SER A 144 20.90 8.95 -11.61
CA SER A 144 20.50 10.01 -10.67
C SER A 144 19.70 9.44 -9.51
N PHE A 145 18.59 8.76 -9.78
CA PHE A 145 17.68 8.22 -8.77
C PHE A 145 18.07 6.84 -8.25
N GLY A 146 19.11 6.22 -8.83
CA GLY A 146 19.51 4.86 -8.48
C GLY A 146 18.43 3.85 -8.79
N ASN A 147 18.23 2.88 -7.93
CA ASN A 147 17.07 1.99 -7.98
C ASN A 147 15.83 2.76 -7.53
N TYR A 148 14.79 2.76 -8.36
CA TYR A 148 13.54 3.44 -7.99
C TYR A 148 12.30 2.57 -8.20
N LEU A 149 11.25 2.92 -7.48
CA LEU A 149 9.90 2.41 -7.62
C LEU A 149 8.96 3.59 -7.86
N VAL A 150 8.02 3.43 -8.78
CA VAL A 150 6.98 4.42 -9.06
C VAL A 150 5.63 3.80 -8.77
N LEU A 151 4.92 4.38 -7.83
CA LEU A 151 3.54 4.07 -7.51
C LEU A 151 2.62 5.04 -8.25
N ARG A 152 1.77 4.54 -9.14
CA ARG A 152 0.74 5.32 -9.81
C ARG A 152 -0.59 5.22 -9.08
N SER A 153 -1.13 6.37 -8.69
CA SER A 153 -2.44 6.49 -8.02
C SER A 153 -3.05 7.87 -8.26
N ASP A 154 -4.36 7.95 -8.45
CA ASP A 154 -5.17 9.18 -8.50
C ASP A 154 -4.60 10.28 -9.43
N GLY A 155 -4.10 9.90 -10.61
CA GLY A 155 -3.54 10.83 -11.58
C GLY A 155 -2.12 11.30 -11.28
N PHE A 156 -1.44 10.69 -10.31
CA PHE A 156 -0.06 11.00 -9.94
C PHE A 156 0.85 9.78 -9.96
N ASP A 157 2.15 10.04 -10.15
CA ASP A 157 3.27 9.11 -9.96
C ASP A 157 4.03 9.53 -8.70
N TYR A 158 4.11 8.62 -7.72
CA TYR A 158 4.90 8.75 -6.50
C TYR A 158 6.20 7.99 -6.66
N TRP A 159 7.33 8.69 -6.65
CA TRP A 159 8.65 8.14 -6.89
C TRP A 159 9.36 7.86 -5.56
N TYR A 160 9.83 6.65 -5.39
CA TYR A 160 10.65 6.18 -4.28
C TYR A 160 12.03 5.91 -4.83
N CYS A 161 13.04 6.71 -4.47
CA CYS A 161 14.37 6.69 -5.10
C CYS A 161 15.47 6.28 -4.12
N HIS A 162 16.65 5.97 -4.66
CA HIS A 162 17.85 5.54 -3.94
C HIS A 162 17.72 4.20 -3.21
N LEU A 163 16.80 3.34 -3.63
CA LEU A 163 16.44 2.10 -2.94
C LEU A 163 17.59 1.08 -2.92
N SER A 164 17.76 0.37 -1.79
CA SER A 164 18.61 -0.83 -1.70
C SER A 164 17.89 -2.05 -2.26
N HIS A 165 16.61 -2.21 -1.93
CA HIS A 165 15.79 -3.32 -2.37
C HIS A 165 14.37 -2.88 -2.77
N ARG A 166 13.72 -3.66 -3.65
CA ARG A 166 12.35 -3.47 -4.12
C ARG A 166 11.58 -4.76 -3.89
N ASP A 167 10.72 -4.77 -2.86
CA ASP A 167 9.89 -5.94 -2.51
C ASP A 167 8.82 -6.23 -3.57
N VAL A 168 8.38 -5.17 -4.27
CA VAL A 168 7.38 -5.23 -5.34
C VAL A 168 7.97 -4.59 -6.61
N THR A 169 7.94 -5.32 -7.72
CA THR A 169 8.48 -4.81 -9.01
C THR A 169 7.40 -4.45 -10.02
N ARG A 170 6.17 -4.95 -9.85
CA ARG A 170 5.00 -4.69 -10.69
C ARG A 170 3.72 -5.14 -10.01
N GLY A 171 2.57 -4.68 -10.54
CA GLY A 171 1.25 -5.07 -10.06
C GLY A 171 0.68 -4.05 -9.09
N SER A 172 -0.40 -4.41 -8.41
CA SER A 172 -1.12 -3.52 -7.50
C SER A 172 -0.62 -3.67 -6.08
N VAL A 173 -0.58 -2.54 -5.36
CA VAL A 173 -0.25 -2.46 -3.94
C VAL A 173 -1.33 -1.69 -3.20
N ARG A 174 -1.37 -1.84 -1.87
CA ARG A 174 -2.24 -1.07 -0.97
C ARG A 174 -1.45 0.00 -0.24
N ALA A 175 -2.15 1.06 0.17
CA ALA A 175 -1.60 2.01 1.13
C ALA A 175 -1.12 1.26 2.39
N GLY A 176 0.06 1.64 2.90
CA GLY A 176 0.70 0.97 4.03
C GLY A 176 1.41 -0.35 3.72
N GLN A 177 1.24 -0.92 2.54
CA GLN A 177 1.98 -2.12 2.14
C GLN A 177 3.47 -1.80 2.00
N ARG A 178 4.35 -2.62 2.60
CA ARG A 178 5.79 -2.57 2.34
C ARG A 178 6.06 -2.83 0.87
N VAL A 179 6.86 -1.96 0.24
CA VAL A 179 7.14 -2.01 -1.20
C VAL A 179 8.62 -1.98 -1.55
N ALA A 180 9.45 -1.44 -0.66
CA ALA A 180 10.88 -1.28 -0.89
C ALA A 180 11.64 -1.05 0.42
N GLU A 181 12.97 -0.90 0.30
CA GLU A 181 13.87 -0.54 1.39
C GLU A 181 14.70 0.70 1.05
N VAL A 182 14.92 1.55 2.04
CA VAL A 182 15.84 2.68 1.97
C VAL A 182 17.23 2.20 1.59
N GLY A 183 17.90 2.94 0.73
CA GLY A 183 19.27 2.67 0.32
C GLY A 183 20.06 3.95 0.07
N SER A 184 21.13 3.81 -0.69
CA SER A 184 22.03 4.90 -1.09
C SER A 184 22.50 4.72 -2.54
N THR A 185 21.64 4.16 -3.41
CA THR A 185 21.98 3.92 -4.83
C THR A 185 21.81 5.20 -5.66
N GLY A 186 22.53 5.27 -6.80
CA GLY A 186 22.50 6.45 -7.66
C GLY A 186 23.31 7.62 -7.10
N ASN A 187 22.82 8.85 -7.30
CA ASN A 187 23.49 10.07 -6.84
C ASN A 187 23.04 10.44 -5.40
N ALA A 188 23.34 9.58 -4.43
CA ALA A 188 23.03 9.79 -3.02
C ALA A 188 24.30 10.00 -2.21
N THR A 189 24.26 10.88 -1.21
CA THR A 189 25.39 11.16 -0.29
C THR A 189 25.38 10.28 0.95
N GLY A 190 24.33 9.50 1.16
CA GLY A 190 24.16 8.58 2.28
C GLY A 190 22.74 7.99 2.26
N PRO A 191 22.42 7.02 3.14
CA PRO A 191 21.15 6.33 3.14
C PRO A 191 19.98 7.27 3.42
N HIS A 192 19.04 7.35 2.47
CA HIS A 192 17.78 8.08 2.59
C HIS A 192 16.80 7.62 1.51
N LEU A 193 15.50 7.84 1.73
CA LEU A 193 14.51 7.84 0.68
C LEU A 193 14.39 9.25 0.12
N HIS A 194 14.63 9.44 -1.17
CA HIS A 194 14.18 10.62 -1.92
C HIS A 194 12.78 10.32 -2.48
N PHE A 195 11.80 11.12 -2.08
CA PHE A 195 10.38 10.89 -2.42
C PHE A 195 9.80 12.05 -3.21
N GLU A 196 9.32 11.77 -4.43
CA GLU A 196 8.70 12.79 -5.30
C GLU A 196 7.24 12.46 -5.62
N LYS A 197 6.48 13.50 -5.97
CA LYS A 197 5.16 13.41 -6.55
C LYS A 197 5.15 14.17 -7.88
N ARG A 198 4.70 13.52 -8.95
CA ARG A 198 4.56 14.11 -10.29
C ARG A 198 3.17 13.82 -10.84
N PRO A 199 2.59 14.64 -11.72
CA PRO A 199 1.45 14.22 -12.54
C PRO A 199 1.77 12.91 -13.26
N ALA A 200 0.78 12.04 -13.45
CA ALA A 200 0.97 10.72 -14.06
C ALA A 200 1.63 10.83 -15.45
N GLY A 201 2.80 10.19 -15.60
CA GLY A 201 3.62 10.30 -16.82
C GLY A 201 4.41 11.59 -16.92
N GLY A 202 4.42 12.43 -15.90
CA GLY A 202 5.19 13.68 -15.84
C GLY A 202 6.70 13.45 -15.96
N ARG A 203 7.39 14.39 -16.63
CA ARG A 203 8.84 14.37 -16.82
C ARG A 203 9.55 14.88 -15.55
N PHE A 204 10.87 14.69 -15.49
CA PHE A 204 11.71 15.33 -14.48
C PHE A 204 11.51 16.86 -14.50
N GLY A 205 11.31 17.46 -13.32
CA GLY A 205 10.98 18.88 -13.17
C GLY A 205 9.48 19.21 -13.29
N SER A 206 8.60 18.20 -13.47
CA SER A 206 7.15 18.39 -13.36
C SER A 206 6.61 18.05 -11.95
N ASP A 207 7.51 18.02 -10.98
CA ASP A 207 7.21 17.70 -9.58
C ASP A 207 6.26 18.72 -8.97
N VAL A 208 5.44 18.20 -8.05
CA VAL A 208 4.52 18.98 -7.21
C VAL A 208 4.77 18.63 -5.75
N THR A 209 4.26 19.45 -4.83
CA THR A 209 4.43 19.19 -3.39
C THR A 209 4.10 17.73 -3.05
N PRO A 210 5.03 16.96 -2.47
CA PRO A 210 4.80 15.59 -2.07
C PRO A 210 3.77 15.50 -0.94
N SER A 211 2.54 15.22 -1.29
CA SER A 211 1.39 15.00 -0.39
C SER A 211 0.54 13.86 -0.93
N TRP A 212 -0.14 13.12 -0.08
CA TRP A 212 -0.94 11.96 -0.42
C TRP A 212 -2.18 11.79 0.47
#